data_5b71336c09ec85eb98f5c66645d2b3aa
#
_entry.id   5b71336c09ec85eb98f5c66645d2b3aa
#
_cell.length_a   1.000
_cell.length_b   1.000
_cell.length_c   1.000
_cell.angle_alpha   90.00
_cell.angle_beta   90.00
_cell.angle_gamma   90.00
#
_symmetry.space_group_name_H-M   'P 1'
#
loop_
_entity.id
_entity.type
_entity.pdbx_description
1 polymer ?
#
loop_
_entity_poly.entity_id
_entity_poly.type
_entity_poly.pdbx_seq_one_letter_code
_entity_poly.pdbx_strand_id
1 'polypeptide(L)'
;MRGITRRGFAATALGAASALLAAGEAVAAAGEAAAEGRAPAGQGGRPRRDVRGMWLATVANLDWPSRPGLPPAAQQAELLARFDAAVAHRLNAVFFQVRPTADALWPSRYEPWAECLTGQQGRDPGWDPLGFAVREAHRRGLELHAWCNPYRVANHTDPGRLVPGHPARRHPGWALPYGGKLYYNPGLPEVRRFVQDAMLDAVRRYAVDGIHFDDYFYPYPVAGQTFDDDAAYAAHGAGFPDRADWRRNNIDRLIREMSHRTAEAGRRAGRRVRFGVSPFAVWRNHATDPAGSATRAGVQTYDDLYADTRRWVREGWIDYIVPQVYWNIGFPAADYAELVPWWSRTVAGTGVDLYIGEALYKAGDPAQPTAWQDPAELSRHLTFAHGYPQVGGHVYFAATDVSEDRVGALARVVSDHYGGPARPSA
;
A
#
# COMPACT_ATOMS: atom_id res chain seq x y z
N MET A 1 1.36 30.77 -5.93
CA MET A 1 1.52 29.34 -5.62
C MET A 1 0.50 28.59 -6.47
N ARG A 2 0.94 27.88 -7.50
CA ARG A 2 0.04 27.05 -8.31
C ARG A 2 -0.23 25.76 -7.52
N GLY A 3 -1.49 25.53 -7.14
CA GLY A 3 -1.88 24.31 -6.43
C GLY A 3 -1.57 23.09 -7.27
N ILE A 4 -0.92 22.09 -6.67
CA ILE A 4 -0.73 20.78 -7.28
C ILE A 4 -2.13 20.19 -7.45
N THR A 5 -2.55 19.99 -8.68
CA THR A 5 -3.84 19.38 -8.97
C THR A 5 -3.83 17.89 -8.58
N ARG A 6 -4.98 17.33 -8.20
CA ARG A 6 -5.14 15.89 -7.89
C ARG A 6 -4.47 14.98 -8.94
N ARG A 7 -4.51 15.36 -10.21
CA ARG A 7 -3.83 14.66 -11.32
C ARG A 7 -2.30 14.69 -11.22
N GLY A 8 -1.71 15.80 -10.73
CA GLY A 8 -0.26 15.92 -10.59
C GLY A 8 0.32 15.09 -9.46
N PHE A 9 -0.45 14.81 -8.39
CA PHE A 9 0.04 14.00 -7.28
C PHE A 9 -0.07 12.49 -7.56
N ALA A 10 -1.17 12.05 -8.18
CA ALA A 10 -1.26 10.68 -8.68
C ALA A 10 -0.14 10.38 -9.69
N ALA A 11 0.18 11.35 -10.58
CA ALA A 11 1.30 11.25 -11.50
C ALA A 11 2.67 11.24 -10.80
N THR A 12 2.86 11.96 -9.68
CA THR A 12 4.14 12.00 -8.93
C THR A 12 4.31 10.84 -7.94
N ALA A 13 3.23 10.33 -7.38
CA ALA A 13 3.28 9.12 -6.54
C ALA A 13 3.44 7.83 -7.40
N LEU A 14 2.97 7.88 -8.65
CA LEU A 14 3.01 6.79 -9.65
C LEU A 14 3.99 7.10 -10.80
N GLY A 15 4.50 8.33 -10.89
CA GLY A 15 5.37 8.80 -11.96
C GLY A 15 6.75 8.13 -12.00
N ALA A 16 7.19 7.51 -10.92
CA ALA A 16 8.39 6.67 -10.93
C ALA A 16 8.20 5.41 -11.79
N ALA A 17 6.97 4.93 -11.96
CA ALA A 17 6.68 3.79 -12.83
C ALA A 17 6.44 4.18 -14.30
N SER A 18 6.11 5.44 -14.59
CA SER A 18 5.76 5.90 -15.96
C SER A 18 6.88 6.65 -16.69
N ALA A 19 7.88 7.20 -16.00
CA ALA A 19 8.91 8.06 -16.61
C ALA A 19 10.07 7.29 -17.28
N LEU A 20 10.09 5.96 -17.27
CA LEU A 20 11.13 5.11 -17.89
C LEU A 20 10.66 4.41 -19.17
N LEU A 21 9.56 4.85 -19.79
CA LEU A 21 8.96 4.21 -20.98
C LEU A 21 9.37 4.80 -22.34
N ALA A 22 10.42 5.65 -22.38
CA ALA A 22 10.91 6.20 -23.65
C ALA A 22 12.23 5.58 -24.07
N ALA A 23 12.25 4.29 -24.41
CA ALA A 23 13.26 3.70 -25.33
C ALA A 23 12.88 2.24 -25.67
N GLY A 24 12.60 1.97 -26.93
CA GLY A 24 12.62 0.61 -27.47
C GLY A 24 11.38 0.19 -28.24
N GLU A 25 11.20 0.76 -29.44
CA GLU A 25 10.47 0.08 -30.52
C GLU A 25 11.35 -1.02 -31.11
N ALA A 26 10.74 -2.14 -31.34
CA ALA A 26 10.85 -3.08 -32.45
C ALA A 26 10.95 -4.54 -32.03
N VAL A 27 10.14 -5.26 -32.72
CA VAL A 27 10.17 -6.61 -33.29
C VAL A 27 9.09 -7.56 -32.76
N ALA A 28 8.28 -7.91 -33.76
CA ALA A 28 7.12 -8.76 -33.73
C ALA A 28 7.43 -10.27 -33.80
N ALA A 29 6.41 -11.01 -33.44
CA ALA A 29 5.96 -12.31 -33.98
C ALA A 29 6.63 -13.60 -33.49
N ALA A 30 5.81 -14.40 -32.98
CA ALA A 30 5.48 -15.80 -33.27
C ALA A 30 5.45 -16.72 -32.04
N GLY A 31 4.39 -17.51 -31.99
CA GLY A 31 4.41 -18.83 -31.41
C GLY A 31 3.29 -19.15 -30.39
N GLU A 32 2.16 -19.60 -30.89
CA GLU A 32 1.17 -20.37 -30.15
C GLU A 32 1.79 -21.63 -29.56
N ALA A 33 1.58 -21.86 -28.26
CA ALA A 33 1.56 -23.19 -27.69
C ALA A 33 0.70 -23.17 -26.42
N ALA A 34 -0.54 -23.60 -26.56
CA ALA A 34 -1.39 -23.95 -25.43
C ALA A 34 -0.84 -25.20 -24.74
N ALA A 35 -0.51 -25.09 -23.45
CA ALA A 35 -0.26 -26.24 -22.60
C ALA A 35 -1.34 -26.30 -21.53
N GLU A 36 -2.27 -27.23 -21.68
CA GLU A 36 -3.23 -27.64 -20.67
C GLU A 36 -2.51 -28.23 -19.46
N GLY A 37 -2.40 -27.45 -18.39
CA GLY A 37 -1.90 -27.86 -17.10
C GLY A 37 -3.03 -28.08 -16.11
N ARG A 38 -3.46 -29.32 -15.95
CA ARG A 38 -4.44 -29.77 -14.95
C ARG A 38 -3.92 -29.47 -13.55
N ALA A 39 -4.66 -28.64 -12.79
CA ALA A 39 -4.35 -28.34 -11.40
C ALA A 39 -4.43 -29.57 -10.51
N PRO A 40 -3.51 -29.76 -9.55
CA PRO A 40 -3.61 -30.84 -8.57
C PRO A 40 -4.72 -30.55 -7.56
N ALA A 41 -5.55 -31.54 -7.31
CA ALA A 41 -6.64 -31.49 -6.34
C ALA A 41 -6.12 -31.52 -4.89
N GLY A 42 -6.64 -30.58 -4.07
CA GLY A 42 -7.01 -30.80 -2.68
C GLY A 42 -5.92 -31.07 -1.64
N GLN A 43 -5.50 -30.00 -0.93
CA GLN A 43 -5.16 -30.11 0.48
C GLN A 43 -6.13 -29.22 1.26
N GLY A 44 -6.72 -29.73 2.34
CA GLY A 44 -7.74 -29.08 3.15
C GLY A 44 -7.26 -27.75 3.72
N GLY A 45 -7.53 -26.68 2.99
CA GLY A 45 -7.18 -25.32 3.35
C GLY A 45 -8.30 -24.67 4.20
N ARG A 46 -7.91 -23.74 5.06
CA ARG A 46 -8.81 -22.78 5.72
C ARG A 46 -9.79 -22.22 4.66
N PRO A 47 -11.06 -21.94 5.04
CA PRO A 47 -12.00 -21.27 4.14
C PRO A 47 -11.36 -19.97 3.66
N ARG A 48 -11.30 -19.79 2.34
CA ARG A 48 -10.65 -18.64 1.69
C ARG A 48 -11.44 -17.38 2.04
N ARG A 49 -10.71 -16.35 2.46
CA ARG A 49 -11.26 -15.01 2.61
C ARG A 49 -11.63 -14.48 1.23
N ASP A 50 -12.73 -13.79 1.14
CA ASP A 50 -13.15 -13.05 -0.05
C ASP A 50 -13.02 -11.55 0.27
N VAL A 51 -11.78 -11.03 0.21
CA VAL A 51 -11.51 -9.63 0.49
C VAL A 51 -11.82 -8.79 -0.76
N ARG A 52 -12.73 -7.86 -0.60
CA ARG A 52 -13.12 -6.86 -1.58
C ARG A 52 -12.85 -5.51 -0.95
N GLY A 53 -11.65 -5.00 -1.16
CA GLY A 53 -11.16 -3.83 -0.43
C GLY A 53 -11.04 -2.58 -1.29
N MET A 54 -10.94 -1.42 -0.63
CA MET A 54 -10.47 -0.20 -1.25
C MET A 54 -9.41 0.48 -0.38
N TRP A 55 -8.47 1.18 -1.01
CA TRP A 55 -7.62 2.13 -0.32
C TRP A 55 -8.30 3.49 -0.24
N LEU A 56 -8.21 4.11 0.94
CA LEU A 56 -8.66 5.48 1.18
C LEU A 56 -7.45 6.31 1.64
N ALA A 57 -6.89 7.09 0.71
CA ALA A 57 -5.67 7.86 0.91
C ALA A 57 -5.97 9.26 1.47
N THR A 58 -5.18 9.69 2.46
CA THR A 58 -5.30 11.02 3.08
C THR A 58 -4.13 11.93 2.75
N VAL A 59 -3.00 11.36 2.31
CA VAL A 59 -1.83 12.14 1.90
C VAL A 59 -2.21 13.15 0.82
N ALA A 60 -1.84 14.41 1.02
CA ALA A 60 -2.18 15.52 0.14
C ALA A 60 -3.69 15.62 -0.19
N ASN A 61 -4.56 15.13 0.69
CA ASN A 61 -6.02 15.12 0.52
C ASN A 61 -6.48 14.41 -0.77
N LEU A 62 -5.83 13.28 -1.10
CA LEU A 62 -6.11 12.56 -2.34
C LEU A 62 -7.57 12.07 -2.40
N ASP A 63 -8.02 11.33 -1.38
CA ASP A 63 -9.40 10.83 -1.31
C ASP A 63 -10.23 11.51 -0.23
N TRP A 64 -9.60 11.79 0.92
CA TRP A 64 -10.28 12.35 2.09
C TRP A 64 -9.29 13.04 3.06
N PRO A 65 -9.73 14.14 3.75
CA PRO A 65 -10.86 14.99 3.37
C PRO A 65 -10.65 15.61 1.99
N SER A 66 -11.70 16.06 1.30
CA SER A 66 -11.61 16.61 -0.07
C SER A 66 -10.69 17.84 -0.15
N ARG A 67 -10.54 18.55 0.96
CA ARG A 67 -9.56 19.63 1.20
C ARG A 67 -9.32 19.81 2.69
N PRO A 68 -8.18 20.35 3.10
CA PRO A 68 -7.93 20.64 4.50
C PRO A 68 -8.84 21.77 5.03
N GLY A 69 -9.06 21.77 6.35
CA GLY A 69 -9.81 22.84 7.03
C GLY A 69 -11.32 22.80 6.86
N LEU A 70 -11.88 21.70 6.36
CA LEU A 70 -13.33 21.47 6.39
C LEU A 70 -13.82 21.37 7.84
N PRO A 71 -15.05 21.85 8.15
CA PRO A 71 -15.67 21.60 9.46
C PRO A 71 -15.78 20.10 9.75
N PRO A 72 -15.73 19.68 11.04
CA PRO A 72 -15.84 18.26 11.41
C PRO A 72 -17.04 17.55 10.80
N ALA A 73 -18.21 18.16 10.81
CA ALA A 73 -19.43 17.58 10.23
C ALA A 73 -19.29 17.30 8.73
N ALA A 74 -18.61 18.19 7.98
CA ALA A 74 -18.37 17.98 6.55
C ALA A 74 -17.36 16.85 6.31
N GLN A 75 -16.27 16.81 7.09
CA GLN A 75 -15.32 15.70 7.02
C GLN A 75 -15.98 14.36 7.32
N GLN A 76 -16.83 14.29 8.34
CA GLN A 76 -17.60 13.10 8.69
C GLN A 76 -18.54 12.68 7.56
N ALA A 77 -19.29 13.62 6.99
CA ALA A 77 -20.22 13.34 5.90
C ALA A 77 -19.49 12.78 4.66
N GLU A 78 -18.35 13.38 4.29
CA GLU A 78 -17.52 12.87 3.19
C GLU A 78 -17.01 11.44 3.47
N LEU A 79 -16.54 11.16 4.69
CA LEU A 79 -16.06 9.83 5.05
C LEU A 79 -17.16 8.78 4.99
N LEU A 80 -18.36 9.11 5.50
CA LEU A 80 -19.53 8.24 5.41
C LEU A 80 -19.89 7.94 3.95
N ALA A 81 -19.87 8.96 3.08
CA ALA A 81 -20.15 8.77 1.65
C ALA A 81 -19.16 7.79 0.99
N ARG A 82 -17.86 7.80 1.39
CA ARG A 82 -16.88 6.83 0.91
C ARG A 82 -17.19 5.40 1.39
N PHE A 83 -17.60 5.24 2.64
CA PHE A 83 -17.97 3.93 3.17
C PHE A 83 -19.28 3.42 2.55
N ASP A 84 -20.25 4.29 2.34
CA ASP A 84 -21.52 3.94 1.68
C ASP A 84 -21.28 3.51 0.23
N ALA A 85 -20.37 4.19 -0.50
CA ALA A 85 -19.95 3.77 -1.84
C ALA A 85 -19.29 2.37 -1.84
N ALA A 86 -18.45 2.09 -0.84
CA ALA A 86 -17.84 0.76 -0.68
C ALA A 86 -18.92 -0.32 -0.53
N VAL A 87 -19.90 -0.10 0.34
CA VAL A 87 -21.02 -1.05 0.56
C VAL A 87 -21.87 -1.22 -0.70
N ALA A 88 -22.16 -0.13 -1.41
CA ALA A 88 -22.92 -0.16 -2.66
C ALA A 88 -22.25 -1.03 -3.72
N HIS A 89 -20.92 -1.05 -3.76
CA HIS A 89 -20.12 -1.92 -4.63
C HIS A 89 -19.76 -3.28 -3.99
N ARG A 90 -20.43 -3.67 -2.89
CA ARG A 90 -20.24 -4.97 -2.22
C ARG A 90 -18.81 -5.19 -1.72
N LEU A 91 -18.08 -4.11 -1.40
CA LEU A 91 -16.79 -4.19 -0.73
C LEU A 91 -17.00 -4.48 0.76
N ASN A 92 -15.98 -5.09 1.40
CA ASN A 92 -16.02 -5.50 2.81
C ASN A 92 -14.80 -5.06 3.63
N ALA A 93 -13.85 -4.34 3.02
CA ALA A 93 -12.67 -3.84 3.72
C ALA A 93 -12.24 -2.46 3.22
N VAL A 94 -11.76 -1.62 4.15
CA VAL A 94 -11.16 -0.31 3.85
C VAL A 94 -9.77 -0.25 4.43
N PHE A 95 -8.79 0.05 3.58
CA PHE A 95 -7.41 0.33 3.96
C PHE A 95 -7.27 1.85 4.09
N PHE A 96 -7.55 2.37 5.28
CA PHE A 96 -7.64 3.80 5.55
C PHE A 96 -6.28 4.36 5.96
N GLN A 97 -5.73 5.31 5.19
CA GLN A 97 -4.45 5.94 5.49
C GLN A 97 -4.58 6.88 6.68
N VAL A 98 -4.16 6.40 7.84
CA VAL A 98 -4.30 7.12 9.13
C VAL A 98 -3.00 7.77 9.59
N ARG A 99 -1.86 7.42 8.96
CA ARG A 99 -0.55 7.99 9.22
C ARG A 99 0.18 8.26 7.88
N PRO A 100 -0.12 9.39 7.22
CA PRO A 100 0.42 9.68 5.88
C PRO A 100 1.85 10.21 5.87
N THR A 101 2.22 11.08 6.84
CA THR A 101 3.48 11.85 6.86
C THR A 101 4.03 12.06 8.27
N ALA A 102 4.27 10.98 9.01
CA ALA A 102 4.70 11.01 10.41
C ALA A 102 3.83 11.94 11.28
N ASP A 103 2.55 11.90 11.03
CA ASP A 103 1.48 12.60 11.70
C ASP A 103 0.25 11.66 11.77
N ALA A 104 -0.72 11.95 12.63
CA ALA A 104 -1.75 11.01 12.98
C ALA A 104 -3.16 11.56 12.79
N LEU A 105 -4.11 10.69 12.42
CA LEU A 105 -5.54 10.99 12.38
C LEU A 105 -6.25 10.67 13.71
N TRP A 106 -5.51 10.60 14.80
CA TRP A 106 -6.03 10.39 16.16
C TRP A 106 -5.18 11.18 17.18
N PRO A 107 -5.66 11.42 18.42
CA PRO A 107 -4.87 12.12 19.43
C PRO A 107 -3.71 11.24 19.91
N SER A 108 -2.66 11.17 19.07
CA SER A 108 -1.44 10.40 19.35
C SER A 108 -0.54 11.14 20.34
N ARG A 109 0.11 10.39 21.24
CA ARG A 109 1.16 10.94 22.11
C ARG A 109 2.55 10.93 21.47
N TYR A 110 2.67 10.33 20.28
CA TYR A 110 3.95 10.18 19.58
C TYR A 110 4.14 11.23 18.50
N GLU A 111 3.08 11.55 17.75
CA GLU A 111 3.14 12.37 16.55
C GLU A 111 2.01 13.41 16.56
N PRO A 112 2.22 14.54 15.87
CA PRO A 112 1.21 15.60 15.81
C PRO A 112 -0.03 15.17 15.02
N TRP A 113 -1.12 15.93 15.15
CA TRP A 113 -2.27 15.82 14.26
C TRP A 113 -1.86 16.06 12.81
N ALA A 114 -2.44 15.26 11.90
CA ALA A 114 -2.16 15.31 10.48
C ALA A 114 -2.59 16.64 9.84
N GLU A 115 -1.70 17.20 9.00
CA GLU A 115 -1.93 18.46 8.29
C GLU A 115 -3.15 18.40 7.39
N CYS A 116 -3.45 17.23 6.79
CA CYS A 116 -4.58 17.04 5.87
C CYS A 116 -5.95 17.35 6.49
N LEU A 117 -6.08 17.27 7.82
CA LEU A 117 -7.36 17.54 8.52
C LEU A 117 -7.68 19.03 8.58
N THR A 118 -6.71 19.84 9.00
CA THR A 118 -6.94 21.25 9.33
C THR A 118 -6.20 22.24 8.43
N GLY A 119 -5.24 21.75 7.62
CA GLY A 119 -4.28 22.59 6.89
C GLY A 119 -3.10 23.08 7.74
N GLN A 120 -3.04 22.66 9.00
CA GLN A 120 -1.93 22.97 9.91
C GLN A 120 -1.56 21.73 10.69
N GLN A 121 -0.33 21.25 10.50
CA GLN A 121 0.18 20.12 11.28
C GLN A 121 0.08 20.43 12.78
N GLY A 122 -0.35 19.46 13.58
CA GLY A 122 -0.47 19.56 15.04
C GLY A 122 -1.69 20.29 15.55
N ARG A 123 -2.49 20.94 14.69
CA ARG A 123 -3.75 21.56 15.10
C ARG A 123 -4.83 20.50 15.30
N ASP A 124 -5.40 20.46 16.50
CA ASP A 124 -6.51 19.57 16.84
C ASP A 124 -7.73 19.86 15.94
N PRO A 125 -8.27 18.86 15.24
CA PRO A 125 -9.47 19.02 14.40
C PRO A 125 -10.77 19.14 15.21
N GLY A 126 -10.72 18.98 16.55
CA GLY A 126 -11.87 19.03 17.44
C GLY A 126 -12.72 17.76 17.46
N TRP A 127 -12.23 16.65 16.91
CA TRP A 127 -12.88 15.34 16.90
C TRP A 127 -11.85 14.22 16.68
N ASP A 128 -12.29 12.98 16.82
CA ASP A 128 -11.44 11.78 16.65
C ASP A 128 -11.76 11.06 15.32
N PRO A 129 -11.04 11.38 14.22
CA PRO A 129 -11.26 10.78 12.90
C PRO A 129 -11.13 9.27 12.88
N LEU A 130 -10.08 8.71 13.51
CA LEU A 130 -9.86 7.27 13.50
C LEU A 130 -10.92 6.54 14.30
N GLY A 131 -11.26 7.02 15.49
CA GLY A 131 -12.31 6.43 16.32
C GLY A 131 -13.68 6.47 15.65
N PHE A 132 -13.99 7.55 14.95
CA PHE A 132 -15.21 7.67 14.15
C PHE A 132 -15.18 6.67 12.97
N ALA A 133 -14.07 6.63 12.21
CA ALA A 133 -13.93 5.75 11.06
C ALA A 133 -14.12 4.26 11.43
N VAL A 134 -13.48 3.80 12.51
CA VAL A 134 -13.63 2.41 12.98
C VAL A 134 -15.08 2.08 13.30
N ARG A 135 -15.76 2.93 14.07
CA ARG A 135 -17.19 2.68 14.43
C ARG A 135 -18.08 2.63 13.20
N GLU A 136 -17.90 3.57 12.27
CA GLU A 136 -18.77 3.69 11.10
C GLU A 136 -18.47 2.62 10.04
N ALA A 137 -17.23 2.17 9.91
CA ALA A 137 -16.88 1.03 9.07
C ALA A 137 -17.54 -0.26 9.61
N HIS A 138 -17.36 -0.56 10.91
CA HIS A 138 -17.93 -1.75 11.54
C HIS A 138 -19.46 -1.76 11.50
N ARG A 139 -20.13 -0.62 11.67
CA ARG A 139 -21.61 -0.52 11.53
C ARG A 139 -22.11 -0.91 10.14
N ARG A 140 -21.24 -0.81 9.13
CA ARG A 140 -21.50 -1.17 7.74
C ARG A 140 -20.99 -2.56 7.36
N GLY A 141 -20.43 -3.30 8.31
CA GLY A 141 -19.81 -4.60 8.06
C GLY A 141 -18.48 -4.53 7.28
N LEU A 142 -17.81 -3.37 7.31
CA LEU A 142 -16.50 -3.17 6.70
C LEU A 142 -15.39 -3.41 7.72
N GLU A 143 -14.39 -4.24 7.40
CA GLU A 143 -13.11 -4.24 8.11
C GLU A 143 -12.40 -2.91 7.87
N LEU A 144 -11.71 -2.38 8.88
CA LEU A 144 -10.86 -1.21 8.76
C LEU A 144 -9.42 -1.53 9.11
N HIS A 145 -8.56 -1.48 8.08
CA HIS A 145 -7.13 -1.61 8.21
C HIS A 145 -6.47 -0.23 8.29
N ALA A 146 -5.76 0.05 9.38
CA ALA A 146 -5.04 1.29 9.57
C ALA A 146 -3.79 1.32 8.68
N TRP A 147 -3.86 2.02 7.55
CA TRP A 147 -2.74 2.18 6.65
C TRP A 147 -1.80 3.27 7.16
N CYS A 148 -0.55 2.88 7.37
CA CYS A 148 0.53 3.73 7.84
C CYS A 148 1.69 3.72 6.84
N ASN A 149 2.16 4.90 6.43
CA ASN A 149 3.46 4.99 5.78
C ASN A 149 4.55 5.01 6.88
N PRO A 150 5.50 4.06 6.92
CA PRO A 150 6.40 3.96 8.07
C PRO A 150 7.43 5.07 8.15
N TYR A 151 7.94 5.59 7.01
CA TYR A 151 9.13 6.44 7.03
C TYR A 151 8.98 7.83 6.39
N ARG A 152 7.93 8.12 5.62
CA ARG A 152 7.74 9.47 5.09
C ARG A 152 7.38 10.44 6.21
N VAL A 153 8.16 11.53 6.31
CA VAL A 153 7.99 12.58 7.34
C VAL A 153 7.23 13.77 6.81
N ALA A 154 7.55 14.23 5.59
CA ALA A 154 6.92 15.40 5.00
C ALA A 154 7.04 15.40 3.47
N ASN A 155 6.12 16.12 2.80
CA ASN A 155 6.17 16.38 1.36
C ASN A 155 6.96 17.65 1.01
N HIS A 156 7.98 17.98 1.81
CA HIS A 156 8.96 19.04 1.63
C HIS A 156 10.27 18.63 2.31
N THR A 157 11.36 19.36 2.07
CA THR A 157 12.70 19.04 2.57
C THR A 157 13.13 19.85 3.80
N ASP A 158 12.32 20.80 4.26
CA ASP A 158 12.68 21.72 5.34
C ASP A 158 12.14 21.24 6.70
N PRO A 159 13.00 20.74 7.63
CA PRO A 159 12.57 20.35 8.97
C PRO A 159 12.01 21.52 9.79
N GLY A 160 12.40 22.78 9.48
CA GLY A 160 11.91 23.97 10.16
C GLY A 160 10.42 24.23 9.99
N ARG A 161 9.80 23.67 8.93
CA ARG A 161 8.36 23.77 8.68
C ARG A 161 7.53 22.79 9.52
N LEU A 162 8.15 21.76 10.09
CA LEU A 162 7.47 20.86 11.03
C LEU A 162 7.16 21.62 12.33
N VAL A 163 6.08 21.27 13.00
CA VAL A 163 5.77 21.87 14.31
C VAL A 163 6.88 21.59 15.33
N PRO A 164 7.13 22.49 16.31
CA PRO A 164 8.23 22.34 17.27
C PRO A 164 8.24 21.01 18.02
N GLY A 165 7.07 20.44 18.29
CA GLY A 165 6.91 19.16 18.98
C GLY A 165 7.11 17.92 18.08
N HIS A 166 7.30 18.09 16.77
CA HIS A 166 7.46 16.96 15.86
C HIS A 166 8.75 16.18 16.15
N PRO A 167 8.73 14.83 16.21
CA PRO A 167 9.90 14.03 16.54
C PRO A 167 11.10 14.28 15.63
N ALA A 168 10.90 14.38 14.32
CA ALA A 168 11.97 14.69 13.37
C ALA A 168 12.58 16.10 13.56
N ARG A 169 11.83 17.05 14.11
CA ARG A 169 12.36 18.37 14.46
C ARG A 169 13.11 18.34 15.79
N ARG A 170 12.66 17.55 16.75
CA ARG A 170 13.36 17.36 18.03
C ARG A 170 14.61 16.51 17.91
N HIS A 171 14.68 15.64 16.92
CA HIS A 171 15.81 14.76 16.63
C HIS A 171 16.26 14.97 15.16
N PRO A 172 17.01 16.04 14.85
CA PRO A 172 17.35 16.40 13.47
C PRO A 172 18.06 15.30 12.68
N GLY A 173 18.83 14.44 13.35
CA GLY A 173 19.51 13.28 12.72
C GLY A 173 18.59 12.14 12.32
N TRP A 174 17.30 12.16 12.70
CA TRP A 174 16.35 11.10 12.39
C TRP A 174 15.79 11.19 10.97
N ALA A 175 15.76 12.39 10.38
CA ALA A 175 15.13 12.61 9.08
C ALA A 175 16.13 13.15 8.07
N LEU A 176 16.07 12.61 6.86
CA LEU A 176 16.93 12.95 5.73
C LEU A 176 16.11 13.50 4.57
N PRO A 177 16.57 14.58 3.90
CA PRO A 177 15.95 15.08 2.69
C PRO A 177 16.31 14.19 1.49
N TYR A 178 15.30 13.81 0.69
CA TYR A 178 15.48 13.06 -0.53
C TYR A 178 14.28 13.23 -1.46
N GLY A 179 14.51 13.41 -2.76
CA GLY A 179 13.43 13.49 -3.76
C GLY A 179 12.38 14.58 -3.49
N GLY A 180 12.81 15.72 -2.90
CA GLY A 180 11.90 16.81 -2.56
C GLY A 180 11.07 16.59 -1.29
N LYS A 181 11.35 15.55 -0.52
CA LYS A 181 10.62 15.15 0.70
C LYS A 181 11.58 14.92 1.87
N LEU A 182 11.01 14.77 3.06
CA LEU A 182 11.73 14.27 4.24
C LEU A 182 11.32 12.83 4.53
N TYR A 183 12.31 12.01 4.87
CA TYR A 183 12.11 10.63 5.29
C TYR A 183 12.85 10.36 6.58
N TYR A 184 12.26 9.64 7.51
CA TYR A 184 13.00 9.03 8.60
C TYR A 184 14.06 8.07 8.04
N ASN A 185 15.21 8.02 8.69
CA ASN A 185 16.30 7.13 8.33
C ASN A 185 16.04 5.70 8.84
N PRO A 186 15.73 4.72 7.96
CA PRO A 186 15.46 3.35 8.38
C PRO A 186 16.68 2.65 9.00
N GLY A 187 17.87 3.18 8.77
CA GLY A 187 19.13 2.68 9.31
C GLY A 187 19.33 2.89 10.81
N LEU A 188 18.51 3.73 11.45
CA LEU A 188 18.60 4.05 12.87
C LEU A 188 17.69 3.12 13.69
N PRO A 189 18.23 2.30 14.62
CA PRO A 189 17.45 1.42 15.49
C PRO A 189 16.40 2.15 16.34
N GLU A 190 16.73 3.35 16.84
CA GLU A 190 15.81 4.18 17.62
C GLU A 190 14.65 4.70 16.78
N VAL A 191 14.88 5.07 15.51
CA VAL A 191 13.83 5.45 14.57
C VAL A 191 12.89 4.26 14.31
N ARG A 192 13.46 3.08 14.03
CA ARG A 192 12.66 1.86 13.82
C ARG A 192 11.76 1.56 15.02
N ARG A 193 12.27 1.69 16.25
CA ARG A 193 11.47 1.50 17.47
C ARG A 193 10.38 2.55 17.60
N PHE A 194 10.73 3.81 17.38
CA PHE A 194 9.81 4.93 17.47
C PHE A 194 8.61 4.80 16.52
N VAL A 195 8.87 4.54 15.22
CA VAL A 195 7.77 4.42 14.25
C VAL A 195 6.84 3.25 14.56
N GLN A 196 7.38 2.14 15.07
CA GLN A 196 6.56 1.02 15.54
C GLN A 196 5.67 1.42 16.72
N ASP A 197 6.21 2.13 17.71
CA ASP A 197 5.43 2.58 18.87
C ASP A 197 4.33 3.54 18.47
N ALA A 198 4.61 4.47 17.55
CA ALA A 198 3.65 5.42 17.01
C ALA A 198 2.49 4.72 16.29
N MET A 199 2.78 3.77 15.40
CA MET A 199 1.76 3.04 14.66
C MET A 199 0.94 2.09 15.54
N LEU A 200 1.58 1.41 16.48
CA LEU A 200 0.89 0.51 17.42
C LEU A 200 0.01 1.25 18.44
N ASP A 201 0.15 2.56 18.58
CA ASP A 201 -0.77 3.37 19.39
C ASP A 201 -2.20 3.27 18.85
N ALA A 202 -2.38 3.24 17.53
CA ALA A 202 -3.69 3.01 16.91
C ALA A 202 -4.30 1.65 17.32
N VAL A 203 -3.49 0.58 17.30
CA VAL A 203 -3.95 -0.77 17.71
C VAL A 203 -4.37 -0.81 19.18
N ARG A 204 -3.62 -0.12 20.05
CA ARG A 204 -3.87 -0.11 21.49
C ARG A 204 -5.14 0.67 21.86
N ARG A 205 -5.52 1.64 21.04
CA ARG A 205 -6.61 2.58 21.36
C ARG A 205 -7.90 2.31 20.61
N TYR A 206 -7.81 1.69 19.43
CA TYR A 206 -8.96 1.50 18.53
C TYR A 206 -9.08 0.06 18.08
N ALA A 207 -10.31 -0.35 17.79
CA ALA A 207 -10.61 -1.69 17.30
C ALA A 207 -10.34 -1.82 15.78
N VAL A 208 -9.15 -1.39 15.32
CA VAL A 208 -8.75 -1.63 13.94
C VAL A 208 -8.55 -3.13 13.68
N ASP A 209 -8.93 -3.60 12.50
CA ASP A 209 -8.84 -5.02 12.11
C ASP A 209 -7.44 -5.40 11.64
N GLY A 210 -6.67 -4.40 11.18
CA GLY A 210 -5.29 -4.60 10.77
C GLY A 210 -4.44 -3.33 10.81
N ILE A 211 -3.12 -3.54 10.75
CA ILE A 211 -2.13 -2.54 10.37
C ILE A 211 -1.67 -2.88 8.95
N HIS A 212 -1.58 -1.87 8.12
CA HIS A 212 -1.21 -2.00 6.71
C HIS A 212 -0.09 -1.03 6.35
N PHE A 213 0.97 -1.53 5.71
CA PHE A 213 2.02 -0.70 5.13
C PHE A 213 1.86 -0.64 3.61
N ASP A 214 2.22 0.50 3.03
CA ASP A 214 2.34 0.67 1.59
C ASP A 214 3.71 0.19 1.07
N ASP A 215 4.17 0.75 -0.03
CA ASP A 215 5.42 0.41 -0.73
C ASP A 215 6.59 1.35 -0.40
N TYR A 216 6.39 2.35 0.48
CA TYR A 216 7.42 3.34 0.81
C TYR A 216 8.23 2.94 2.05
N PHE A 217 9.27 2.12 1.84
CA PHE A 217 10.29 1.79 2.85
C PHE A 217 11.49 2.73 2.72
N TYR A 218 12.58 2.36 2.03
CA TYR A 218 13.46 3.37 1.45
C TYR A 218 12.72 4.07 0.30
N PRO A 219 13.01 5.37 0.04
CA PRO A 219 12.32 6.08 -1.04
C PRO A 219 12.66 5.51 -2.42
N TYR A 220 11.73 5.66 -3.35
CA TYR A 220 11.97 5.31 -4.75
C TYR A 220 13.18 6.06 -5.31
N PRO A 221 14.00 5.44 -6.16
CA PRO A 221 15.18 6.06 -6.74
C PRO A 221 14.84 7.35 -7.48
N VAL A 222 15.63 8.39 -7.25
CA VAL A 222 15.59 9.65 -7.99
C VAL A 222 16.92 9.83 -8.70
N ALA A 223 16.90 10.02 -10.02
CA ALA A 223 18.11 10.16 -10.82
C ALA A 223 19.03 11.26 -10.25
N GLY A 224 20.30 10.94 -10.11
CA GLY A 224 21.33 11.85 -9.59
C GLY A 224 21.26 12.13 -8.08
N GLN A 225 20.40 11.42 -7.32
CA GLN A 225 20.33 11.56 -5.87
C GLN A 225 20.69 10.26 -5.16
N THR A 226 21.37 10.37 -4.03
CA THR A 226 21.64 9.27 -3.11
C THR A 226 20.95 9.54 -1.79
N PHE A 227 20.34 8.51 -1.19
CA PHE A 227 19.80 8.62 0.17
C PHE A 227 20.98 8.62 1.14
N ASP A 228 21.18 9.73 1.86
CA ASP A 228 22.36 9.99 2.67
C ASP A 228 22.25 9.35 4.06
N ASP A 229 22.38 8.04 4.11
CA ASP A 229 22.45 7.27 5.36
C ASP A 229 23.88 6.85 5.75
N ASP A 230 24.90 7.57 5.28
CA ASP A 230 26.33 7.26 5.46
C ASP A 230 26.71 7.12 6.93
N ALA A 231 26.31 8.09 7.77
CA ALA A 231 26.60 8.05 9.20
C ALA A 231 25.95 6.85 9.91
N ALA A 232 24.71 6.51 9.53
CA ALA A 232 24.02 5.35 10.08
C ALA A 232 24.67 4.03 9.60
N TYR A 233 25.09 3.95 8.35
CA TYR A 233 25.80 2.79 7.83
C TYR A 233 27.16 2.61 8.52
N ALA A 234 27.92 3.68 8.72
CA ALA A 234 29.18 3.63 9.45
C ALA A 234 29.00 3.13 10.90
N ALA A 235 27.90 3.53 11.55
CA ALA A 235 27.61 3.14 12.93
C ALA A 235 27.03 1.72 13.07
N HIS A 236 26.24 1.25 12.09
CA HIS A 236 25.40 0.05 12.23
C HIS A 236 25.56 -0.95 11.08
N GLY A 237 26.41 -0.68 10.08
CA GLY A 237 26.62 -1.52 8.92
C GLY A 237 27.69 -2.62 9.09
N ALA A 238 28.39 -2.63 10.22
CA ALA A 238 29.42 -3.64 10.48
C ALA A 238 28.84 -5.06 10.44
N GLY A 239 29.53 -5.98 9.73
CA GLY A 239 29.10 -7.38 9.58
C GLY A 239 28.17 -7.64 8.39
N PHE A 240 27.80 -6.62 7.62
CA PHE A 240 27.07 -6.80 6.34
C PHE A 240 28.06 -6.79 5.17
N PRO A 241 27.80 -7.61 4.11
CA PRO A 241 28.66 -7.64 2.91
C PRO A 241 28.72 -6.28 2.21
N ASP A 242 27.57 -5.58 2.15
CA ASP A 242 27.44 -4.28 1.55
C ASP A 242 26.30 -3.45 2.16
N ARG A 243 26.16 -2.20 1.71
CA ARG A 243 25.11 -1.28 2.18
C ARG A 243 23.70 -1.75 1.78
N ALA A 244 23.53 -2.38 0.64
CA ALA A 244 22.24 -2.84 0.17
C ALA A 244 21.69 -3.96 1.08
N ASP A 245 22.54 -4.90 1.47
CA ASP A 245 22.18 -5.95 2.43
C ASP A 245 21.85 -5.38 3.80
N TRP A 246 22.59 -4.39 4.27
CA TRP A 246 22.29 -3.70 5.51
C TRP A 246 20.95 -2.95 5.43
N ARG A 247 20.66 -2.25 4.33
CA ARG A 247 19.37 -1.58 4.11
C ARG A 247 18.21 -2.58 4.11
N ARG A 248 18.35 -3.71 3.39
CA ARG A 248 17.32 -4.78 3.39
C ARG A 248 17.09 -5.33 4.78
N ASN A 249 18.16 -5.59 5.53
CA ASN A 249 18.04 -6.05 6.91
C ASN A 249 17.30 -5.05 7.81
N ASN A 250 17.48 -3.74 7.62
CA ASN A 250 16.74 -2.72 8.40
C ASN A 250 15.24 -2.81 8.16
N ILE A 251 14.83 -3.03 6.91
CA ILE A 251 13.40 -3.19 6.58
C ILE A 251 12.89 -4.56 7.04
N ASP A 252 13.63 -5.64 6.82
CA ASP A 252 13.29 -6.98 7.32
C ASP A 252 13.05 -6.98 8.84
N ARG A 253 13.90 -6.28 9.59
CA ARG A 253 13.72 -6.11 11.03
C ARG A 253 12.46 -5.34 11.37
N LEU A 254 12.16 -4.25 10.66
CA LEU A 254 10.90 -3.52 10.85
C LEU A 254 9.71 -4.46 10.67
N ILE A 255 9.64 -5.18 9.55
CA ILE A 255 8.52 -6.06 9.23
C ILE A 255 8.37 -7.18 10.27
N ARG A 256 9.45 -7.89 10.60
CA ARG A 256 9.44 -8.95 11.59
C ARG A 256 9.01 -8.46 12.98
N GLU A 257 9.59 -7.34 13.42
CA GLU A 257 9.27 -6.75 14.72
C GLU A 257 7.80 -6.26 14.75
N MET A 258 7.31 -5.63 13.67
CA MET A 258 5.89 -5.22 13.58
C MET A 258 4.93 -6.40 13.62
N SER A 259 5.24 -7.49 12.93
CA SER A 259 4.45 -8.73 13.00
C SER A 259 4.23 -9.18 14.45
N HIS A 260 5.33 -9.39 15.17
CA HIS A 260 5.27 -9.84 16.56
C HIS A 260 4.54 -8.85 17.49
N ARG A 261 4.84 -7.56 17.35
CA ARG A 261 4.29 -6.51 18.19
C ARG A 261 2.82 -6.23 17.90
N THR A 262 2.38 -6.34 16.64
CA THR A 262 0.97 -6.22 16.26
C THR A 262 0.16 -7.39 16.85
N ALA A 263 0.66 -8.61 16.70
CA ALA A 263 0.02 -9.78 17.29
C ALA A 263 -0.06 -9.70 18.83
N GLU A 264 1.00 -9.22 19.48
CA GLU A 264 1.01 -9.01 20.93
C GLU A 264 0.02 -7.93 21.37
N ALA A 265 -0.01 -6.79 20.67
CA ALA A 265 -0.94 -5.70 20.97
C ALA A 265 -2.39 -6.14 20.77
N GLY A 266 -2.69 -6.91 19.73
CA GLY A 266 -4.00 -7.50 19.49
C GLY A 266 -4.42 -8.46 20.60
N ARG A 267 -3.54 -9.40 21.00
CA ARG A 267 -3.82 -10.32 22.13
C ARG A 267 -4.11 -9.57 23.43
N ARG A 268 -3.34 -8.52 23.73
CA ARG A 268 -3.59 -7.68 24.94
C ARG A 268 -4.92 -6.93 24.88
N ALA A 269 -5.38 -6.59 23.66
CA ALA A 269 -6.68 -5.98 23.43
C ALA A 269 -7.83 -7.00 23.27
N GLY A 270 -7.57 -8.30 23.48
CA GLY A 270 -8.56 -9.38 23.37
C GLY A 270 -9.07 -9.64 21.94
N ARG A 271 -8.30 -9.29 20.90
CA ARG A 271 -8.71 -9.43 19.50
C ARG A 271 -7.53 -9.78 18.59
N ARG A 272 -7.84 -10.36 17.44
CA ARG A 272 -6.84 -10.52 16.37
C ARG A 272 -6.70 -9.21 15.61
N VAL A 273 -5.47 -8.77 15.41
CA VAL A 273 -5.14 -7.65 14.52
C VAL A 273 -4.17 -8.18 13.50
N ARG A 274 -4.50 -8.01 12.22
CA ARG A 274 -3.70 -8.49 11.11
C ARG A 274 -2.60 -7.48 10.75
N PHE A 275 -1.48 -7.97 10.26
CA PHE A 275 -0.43 -7.12 9.70
C PHE A 275 -0.19 -7.49 8.23
N GLY A 276 -0.27 -6.52 7.34
CA GLY A 276 -0.05 -6.74 5.91
C GLY A 276 0.64 -5.58 5.23
N VAL A 277 1.06 -5.84 3.99
CA VAL A 277 1.84 -4.89 3.17
C VAL A 277 1.30 -4.88 1.74
N SER A 278 1.23 -3.69 1.12
CA SER A 278 0.99 -3.55 -0.32
C SER A 278 2.25 -3.02 -1.03
N PRO A 279 3.16 -3.91 -1.41
CA PRO A 279 4.40 -3.50 -2.07
C PRO A 279 4.18 -3.21 -3.56
N PHE A 280 5.13 -2.52 -4.18
CA PHE A 280 5.29 -2.56 -5.63
C PHE A 280 5.35 -4.02 -6.11
N ALA A 281 4.66 -4.36 -7.21
CA ALA A 281 4.37 -5.75 -7.51
C ALA A 281 5.56 -6.58 -8.01
N VAL A 282 6.64 -5.96 -8.45
CA VAL A 282 7.81 -6.68 -8.97
C VAL A 282 8.88 -6.81 -7.88
N TRP A 283 9.07 -8.03 -7.38
CA TRP A 283 10.16 -8.32 -6.44
C TRP A 283 11.52 -8.18 -7.14
N ARG A 284 11.74 -8.95 -8.18
CA ARG A 284 12.86 -8.86 -9.15
C ARG A 284 12.40 -9.32 -10.52
N ASN A 285 13.00 -8.79 -11.57
CA ASN A 285 12.84 -9.33 -12.92
C ASN A 285 13.58 -10.67 -13.03
N HIS A 286 13.07 -11.59 -13.84
CA HIS A 286 13.74 -12.88 -14.09
C HIS A 286 15.17 -12.71 -14.65
N ALA A 287 15.40 -11.67 -15.43
CA ALA A 287 16.74 -11.36 -15.95
C ALA A 287 17.73 -10.93 -14.85
N THR A 288 17.23 -10.40 -13.72
CA THR A 288 18.04 -10.02 -12.56
C THR A 288 18.26 -11.21 -11.61
N ASP A 289 17.22 -12.03 -11.44
CA ASP A 289 17.23 -13.20 -10.56
C ASP A 289 16.32 -14.29 -11.15
N PRO A 290 16.80 -15.54 -11.36
CA PRO A 290 15.96 -16.63 -11.89
C PRO A 290 14.69 -16.93 -11.10
N ALA A 291 14.64 -16.53 -9.81
CA ALA A 291 13.42 -16.63 -8.99
C ALA A 291 12.46 -15.45 -9.18
N GLY A 292 12.81 -14.46 -9.97
CA GLY A 292 12.01 -13.28 -10.28
C GLY A 292 10.87 -13.59 -11.27
N SER A 293 10.01 -12.58 -11.49
CA SER A 293 8.92 -12.64 -12.48
C SER A 293 9.43 -12.39 -13.90
N ALA A 294 8.73 -12.91 -14.90
CA ALA A 294 9.04 -12.68 -16.33
C ALA A 294 8.68 -11.24 -16.77
N THR A 295 9.19 -10.27 -16.03
CA THR A 295 8.98 -8.83 -16.21
C THR A 295 10.23 -8.11 -16.63
N ARG A 296 10.10 -6.84 -17.05
CA ARG A 296 11.16 -5.89 -17.36
C ARG A 296 10.89 -4.54 -16.71
N ALA A 297 10.43 -4.57 -15.47
CA ALA A 297 10.13 -3.37 -14.69
C ALA A 297 11.39 -2.56 -14.40
N GLY A 298 11.27 -1.24 -14.43
CA GLY A 298 12.37 -0.33 -14.11
C GLY A 298 12.66 -0.20 -12.62
N VAL A 299 11.75 -0.69 -11.75
CA VAL A 299 11.91 -0.73 -10.29
C VAL A 299 11.67 -2.15 -9.81
N GLN A 300 12.49 -2.59 -8.87
CA GLN A 300 12.44 -3.91 -8.24
C GLN A 300 12.50 -3.72 -6.72
N THR A 301 11.55 -4.28 -5.97
CA THR A 301 11.46 -4.02 -4.52
C THR A 301 12.73 -4.41 -3.77
N TYR A 302 13.33 -5.53 -4.15
CA TYR A 302 14.54 -6.06 -3.51
C TYR A 302 15.75 -5.14 -3.69
N ASP A 303 15.97 -4.65 -4.92
CA ASP A 303 17.17 -3.90 -5.28
C ASP A 303 17.02 -2.40 -5.03
N ASP A 304 15.87 -1.83 -5.38
CA ASP A 304 15.66 -0.38 -5.42
C ASP A 304 15.03 0.17 -4.14
N LEU A 305 14.14 -0.62 -3.50
CA LEU A 305 13.44 -0.22 -2.28
C LEU A 305 13.98 -0.94 -1.04
N TYR A 306 14.96 -1.83 -1.22
CA TYR A 306 15.56 -2.66 -0.17
C TYR A 306 14.51 -3.45 0.62
N ALA A 307 13.48 -3.91 -0.08
CA ALA A 307 12.31 -4.59 0.48
C ALA A 307 12.23 -6.03 -0.07
N ASP A 308 12.67 -7.01 0.73
CA ASP A 308 12.58 -8.43 0.35
C ASP A 308 11.20 -9.00 0.63
N THR A 309 10.23 -8.54 -0.16
CA THR A 309 8.81 -8.90 -0.02
C THR A 309 8.56 -10.40 -0.14
N ARG A 310 9.37 -11.09 -0.95
CA ARG A 310 9.32 -12.56 -1.10
C ARG A 310 9.74 -13.26 0.19
N ARG A 311 10.77 -12.77 0.87
CA ARG A 311 11.22 -13.29 2.16
C ARG A 311 10.15 -13.14 3.23
N TRP A 312 9.51 -11.97 3.31
CA TRP A 312 8.47 -11.73 4.32
C TRP A 312 7.30 -12.72 4.22
N VAL A 313 6.93 -13.09 2.99
CA VAL A 313 5.95 -14.13 2.72
C VAL A 313 6.45 -15.51 3.17
N ARG A 314 7.66 -15.89 2.79
CA ARG A 314 8.22 -17.22 3.07
C ARG A 314 8.45 -17.47 4.56
N GLU A 315 8.85 -16.42 5.28
CA GLU A 315 9.07 -16.45 6.73
C GLU A 315 7.78 -16.26 7.54
N GLY A 316 6.64 -15.96 6.88
CA GLY A 316 5.36 -15.72 7.55
C GLY A 316 5.38 -14.48 8.47
N TRP A 317 6.14 -13.44 8.09
CA TRP A 317 6.21 -12.20 8.89
C TRP A 317 5.03 -11.25 8.66
N ILE A 318 4.17 -11.57 7.73
CA ILE A 318 2.95 -10.83 7.42
C ILE A 318 1.76 -11.77 7.35
N ASP A 319 0.56 -11.30 7.71
CA ASP A 319 -0.67 -12.09 7.60
C ASP A 319 -1.23 -12.08 6.17
N TYR A 320 -0.96 -11.00 5.40
CA TYR A 320 -1.37 -10.86 4.01
C TYR A 320 -0.46 -9.94 3.23
N ILE A 321 -0.44 -10.12 1.91
CA ILE A 321 0.25 -9.26 0.96
C ILE A 321 -0.70 -8.81 -0.14
N VAL A 322 -0.57 -7.53 -0.55
CA VAL A 322 -1.39 -6.92 -1.60
C VAL A 322 -0.47 -6.28 -2.64
N PRO A 323 0.21 -7.07 -3.50
CA PRO A 323 1.05 -6.50 -4.55
C PRO A 323 0.23 -5.57 -5.45
N GLN A 324 0.77 -4.38 -5.73
CA GLN A 324 0.14 -3.35 -6.57
C GLN A 324 0.31 -3.70 -8.05
N VAL A 325 -0.54 -4.59 -8.57
CA VAL A 325 -0.47 -5.05 -9.97
C VAL A 325 -1.23 -4.06 -10.87
N TYR A 326 -0.66 -2.86 -11.04
CA TYR A 326 -1.31 -1.72 -11.68
C TYR A 326 -1.12 -1.67 -13.20
N TRP A 327 -1.07 -2.80 -13.87
CA TRP A 327 -0.92 -2.94 -15.32
C TRP A 327 -2.01 -3.84 -15.89
N ASN A 328 -2.41 -3.55 -17.13
CA ASN A 328 -3.37 -4.38 -17.85
C ASN A 328 -2.76 -5.72 -18.26
N ILE A 329 -3.61 -6.69 -18.57
CA ILE A 329 -3.18 -7.94 -19.20
C ILE A 329 -2.49 -7.62 -20.53
N GLY A 330 -1.33 -8.22 -20.77
CA GLY A 330 -0.50 -8.01 -21.94
C GLY A 330 0.39 -6.77 -21.88
N PHE A 331 0.54 -6.09 -20.73
CA PHE A 331 1.46 -4.94 -20.62
C PHE A 331 2.93 -5.40 -20.67
N PRO A 332 3.74 -4.94 -21.65
CA PRO A 332 5.02 -5.58 -21.98
C PRO A 332 6.08 -5.57 -20.87
N ALA A 333 6.05 -4.56 -19.98
CA ALA A 333 7.07 -4.41 -18.94
C ALA A 333 6.70 -5.14 -17.64
N ALA A 334 5.42 -5.29 -17.35
CA ALA A 334 4.92 -5.89 -16.11
C ALA A 334 3.49 -6.39 -16.31
N ASP A 335 3.35 -7.48 -17.07
CA ASP A 335 2.05 -8.05 -17.39
C ASP A 335 1.33 -8.56 -16.13
N TYR A 336 0.05 -8.20 -16.00
CA TYR A 336 -0.83 -8.76 -14.97
C TYR A 336 -0.82 -10.29 -15.00
N ALA A 337 -0.86 -10.88 -16.22
CA ALA A 337 -0.86 -12.32 -16.44
C ALA A 337 0.46 -13.00 -16.06
N GLU A 338 1.55 -12.27 -15.88
CA GLU A 338 2.83 -12.78 -15.36
C GLU A 338 2.93 -12.63 -13.84
N LEU A 339 2.45 -11.50 -13.31
CA LEU A 339 2.60 -11.17 -11.90
C LEU A 339 1.68 -11.96 -10.99
N VAL A 340 0.42 -12.17 -11.36
CA VAL A 340 -0.54 -12.95 -10.55
C VAL A 340 -0.10 -14.40 -10.36
N PRO A 341 0.33 -15.15 -11.40
CA PRO A 341 0.90 -16.49 -11.23
C PRO A 341 2.16 -16.49 -10.36
N TRP A 342 3.03 -15.50 -10.53
CA TRP A 342 4.27 -15.41 -9.74
C TRP A 342 3.98 -15.23 -8.25
N TRP A 343 3.07 -14.33 -7.89
CA TRP A 343 2.65 -14.12 -6.50
C TRP A 343 1.91 -15.33 -5.94
N SER A 344 1.05 -15.97 -6.75
CA SER A 344 0.36 -17.20 -6.36
C SER A 344 1.34 -18.31 -5.99
N ARG A 345 2.37 -18.53 -6.79
CA ARG A 345 3.45 -19.48 -6.45
C ARG A 345 4.24 -19.04 -5.22
N THR A 346 4.45 -17.75 -5.04
CA THR A 346 5.24 -17.21 -3.92
C THR A 346 4.55 -17.46 -2.58
N VAL A 347 3.21 -17.31 -2.50
CA VAL A 347 2.45 -17.54 -1.27
C VAL A 347 2.02 -19.00 -1.08
N ALA A 348 2.13 -19.84 -2.11
CA ALA A 348 1.72 -21.24 -2.02
C ALA A 348 2.46 -21.99 -0.91
N GLY A 349 1.71 -22.69 -0.05
CA GLY A 349 2.25 -23.43 1.09
C GLY A 349 2.66 -22.56 2.30
N THR A 350 2.46 -21.23 2.23
CA THR A 350 2.62 -20.34 3.37
C THR A 350 1.27 -20.06 4.07
N GLY A 351 1.31 -19.45 5.23
CA GLY A 351 0.09 -18.97 5.92
C GLY A 351 -0.32 -17.56 5.52
N VAL A 352 0.29 -16.96 4.48
CA VAL A 352 0.08 -15.58 4.05
C VAL A 352 -1.02 -15.52 2.99
N ASP A 353 -2.04 -14.70 3.24
CA ASP A 353 -3.11 -14.45 2.27
C ASP A 353 -2.62 -13.52 1.14
N LEU A 354 -3.01 -13.82 -0.10
CA LEU A 354 -2.72 -13.00 -1.27
C LEU A 354 -3.99 -12.24 -1.71
N TYR A 355 -3.91 -10.92 -1.76
CA TYR A 355 -4.90 -10.07 -2.43
C TYR A 355 -4.21 -9.31 -3.55
N ILE A 356 -4.92 -9.04 -4.65
CA ILE A 356 -4.34 -8.31 -5.78
C ILE A 356 -4.75 -6.84 -5.70
N GLY A 357 -3.76 -5.95 -5.77
CA GLY A 357 -4.00 -4.51 -5.87
C GLY A 357 -4.38 -4.12 -7.29
N GLU A 358 -5.52 -3.47 -7.44
CA GLU A 358 -6.14 -3.12 -8.73
C GLU A 358 -6.13 -1.61 -8.97
N ALA A 359 -5.74 -1.20 -10.19
CA ALA A 359 -5.61 0.20 -10.59
C ALA A 359 -6.94 0.78 -11.11
N LEU A 360 -7.97 0.85 -10.27
CA LEU A 360 -9.27 1.40 -10.68
C LEU A 360 -9.15 2.86 -11.19
N TYR A 361 -8.21 3.64 -10.65
CA TYR A 361 -7.94 5.02 -11.08
C TYR A 361 -7.56 5.15 -12.57
N LYS A 362 -7.13 4.08 -13.21
CA LYS A 362 -6.79 4.06 -14.65
C LYS A 362 -8.00 3.88 -15.55
N ALA A 363 -9.06 3.26 -15.04
CA ALA A 363 -10.26 3.00 -15.83
C ALA A 363 -10.87 4.32 -16.35
N GLY A 364 -11.05 4.42 -17.66
CA GLY A 364 -11.58 5.62 -18.34
C GLY A 364 -10.67 6.86 -18.31
N ASP A 365 -9.41 6.74 -17.89
CA ASP A 365 -8.43 7.85 -18.01
C ASP A 365 -7.80 7.81 -19.41
N PRO A 366 -8.03 8.82 -20.27
CA PRO A 366 -7.53 8.84 -21.64
C PRO A 366 -6.00 8.90 -21.74
N ALA A 367 -5.30 9.22 -20.66
CA ALA A 367 -3.84 9.19 -20.60
C ALA A 367 -3.26 7.78 -20.41
N GLN A 368 -4.11 6.79 -20.14
CA GLN A 368 -3.71 5.40 -19.93
C GLN A 368 -3.80 4.60 -21.26
N PRO A 369 -3.11 3.44 -21.36
CA PRO A 369 -3.26 2.52 -22.49
C PRO A 369 -4.72 2.20 -22.83
N THR A 370 -4.99 1.90 -24.09
CA THR A 370 -6.34 1.65 -24.62
C THR A 370 -7.12 0.57 -23.85
N ALA A 371 -6.43 -0.42 -23.30
CA ALA A 371 -7.05 -1.45 -22.48
C ALA A 371 -7.87 -0.86 -21.31
N TRP A 372 -7.44 0.24 -20.71
CA TRP A 372 -8.11 0.91 -19.61
C TRP A 372 -9.35 1.73 -20.02
N GLN A 373 -9.58 1.90 -21.32
CA GLN A 373 -10.80 2.53 -21.86
C GLN A 373 -11.97 1.53 -21.94
N ASP A 374 -11.67 0.22 -21.87
CA ASP A 374 -12.67 -0.83 -21.84
C ASP A 374 -13.16 -1.06 -20.39
N PRO A 375 -14.45 -0.88 -20.07
CA PRO A 375 -14.99 -1.12 -18.73
C PRO A 375 -14.82 -2.59 -18.26
N ALA A 376 -14.54 -3.52 -19.18
CA ALA A 376 -14.34 -4.92 -18.84
C ALA A 376 -12.91 -5.27 -18.43
N GLU A 377 -11.94 -4.35 -18.49
CA GLU A 377 -10.53 -4.70 -18.19
C GLU A 377 -10.37 -5.23 -16.78
N LEU A 378 -10.88 -4.54 -15.76
CA LEU A 378 -10.83 -5.03 -14.38
C LEU A 378 -11.61 -6.33 -14.19
N SER A 379 -12.73 -6.52 -14.87
CA SER A 379 -13.47 -7.78 -14.82
C SER A 379 -12.64 -8.94 -15.42
N ARG A 380 -11.88 -8.69 -16.49
CA ARG A 380 -10.93 -9.69 -17.04
C ARG A 380 -9.80 -10.01 -16.06
N HIS A 381 -9.31 -9.05 -15.29
CA HIS A 381 -8.34 -9.28 -14.21
C HIS A 381 -8.87 -10.31 -13.21
N LEU A 382 -10.09 -10.12 -12.71
CA LEU A 382 -10.70 -11.05 -11.77
C LEU A 382 -10.96 -12.41 -12.39
N THR A 383 -11.46 -12.44 -13.65
CA THR A 383 -11.65 -13.69 -14.39
C THR A 383 -10.35 -14.49 -14.48
N PHE A 384 -9.26 -13.83 -14.84
CA PHE A 384 -7.93 -14.44 -14.90
C PHE A 384 -7.46 -14.92 -13.52
N ALA A 385 -7.59 -14.07 -12.50
CA ALA A 385 -7.16 -14.37 -11.13
C ALA A 385 -7.93 -15.53 -10.49
N HIS A 386 -9.17 -15.80 -10.91
CA HIS A 386 -9.94 -16.96 -10.45
C HIS A 386 -9.28 -18.30 -10.78
N GLY A 387 -8.43 -18.36 -11.80
CA GLY A 387 -7.61 -19.54 -12.12
C GLY A 387 -6.55 -19.87 -11.06
N TYR A 388 -6.30 -18.95 -10.11
CA TYR A 388 -5.25 -19.07 -9.10
C TYR A 388 -5.85 -19.18 -7.69
N PRO A 389 -5.96 -20.40 -7.14
CA PRO A 389 -6.58 -20.64 -5.83
C PRO A 389 -5.95 -19.90 -4.66
N GLN A 390 -4.79 -19.32 -4.77
CA GLN A 390 -4.14 -18.53 -3.74
C GLN A 390 -4.66 -17.09 -3.65
N VAL A 391 -5.26 -16.55 -4.73
CA VAL A 391 -5.84 -15.20 -4.71
C VAL A 391 -7.12 -15.21 -3.88
N GLY A 392 -7.08 -14.55 -2.73
CA GLY A 392 -8.16 -14.47 -1.75
C GLY A 392 -8.94 -13.15 -1.81
N GLY A 393 -8.70 -12.31 -2.83
CA GLY A 393 -9.45 -11.07 -3.00
C GLY A 393 -8.71 -10.00 -3.80
N HIS A 394 -9.37 -8.84 -3.91
CA HIS A 394 -8.90 -7.69 -4.67
C HIS A 394 -9.06 -6.40 -3.86
N VAL A 395 -8.12 -5.46 -4.03
CA VAL A 395 -8.17 -4.16 -3.37
C VAL A 395 -8.03 -3.06 -4.42
N TYR A 396 -8.94 -2.11 -4.46
CA TYR A 396 -9.04 -1.10 -5.52
C TYR A 396 -8.42 0.23 -5.08
N PHE A 397 -7.53 0.78 -5.88
CA PHE A 397 -6.97 2.11 -5.69
C PHE A 397 -7.67 3.10 -6.64
N ALA A 398 -8.49 4.06 -6.14
CA ALA A 398 -8.68 4.37 -4.75
C ALA A 398 -10.14 4.74 -4.45
N ALA A 399 -10.44 5.17 -3.22
CA ALA A 399 -11.82 5.44 -2.76
C ALA A 399 -12.57 6.50 -3.58
N THR A 400 -11.87 7.49 -4.13
CA THR A 400 -12.47 8.46 -5.05
C THR A 400 -12.96 7.76 -6.31
N ASP A 401 -12.15 6.87 -6.89
CA ASP A 401 -12.50 6.14 -8.11
C ASP A 401 -13.58 5.09 -7.86
N VAL A 402 -13.64 4.49 -6.67
CA VAL A 402 -14.78 3.64 -6.24
C VAL A 402 -16.08 4.43 -6.24
N SER A 403 -16.06 5.70 -5.80
CA SER A 403 -17.25 6.54 -5.76
C SER A 403 -17.66 7.08 -7.14
N GLU A 404 -16.68 7.36 -8.00
CA GLU A 404 -16.89 7.90 -9.35
C GLU A 404 -17.26 6.83 -10.37
N ASP A 405 -16.69 5.64 -10.22
CA ASP A 405 -16.81 4.47 -11.10
C ASP A 405 -16.79 4.84 -12.59
N ARG A 406 -15.73 5.54 -12.99
CA ARG A 406 -15.58 5.98 -14.38
C ARG A 406 -15.73 4.79 -15.34
N VAL A 407 -16.44 5.00 -16.41
CA VAL A 407 -16.82 4.01 -17.42
C VAL A 407 -17.57 2.77 -16.88
N GLY A 408 -18.00 2.76 -15.60
CA GLY A 408 -18.71 1.65 -14.97
C GLY A 408 -17.84 0.40 -14.77
N ALA A 409 -16.52 0.58 -14.62
CA ALA A 409 -15.58 -0.54 -14.52
C ALA A 409 -15.78 -1.36 -13.25
N LEU A 410 -16.01 -0.71 -12.10
CA LEU A 410 -16.27 -1.40 -10.84
C LEU A 410 -17.68 -2.02 -10.82
N ALA A 411 -18.68 -1.33 -11.33
CA ALA A 411 -20.04 -1.88 -11.50
C ALA A 411 -20.01 -3.15 -12.36
N ARG A 412 -19.17 -3.18 -13.39
CA ARG A 412 -18.95 -4.37 -14.22
C ARG A 412 -18.33 -5.52 -13.42
N VAL A 413 -17.29 -5.25 -12.61
CA VAL A 413 -16.71 -6.25 -11.69
C VAL A 413 -17.78 -6.79 -10.73
N VAL A 414 -18.60 -5.91 -10.14
CA VAL A 414 -19.67 -6.31 -9.20
C VAL A 414 -20.68 -7.23 -9.91
N SER A 415 -21.10 -6.87 -11.11
CA SER A 415 -22.02 -7.68 -11.90
C SER A 415 -21.47 -9.06 -12.22
N ASP A 416 -20.22 -9.13 -12.65
CA ASP A 416 -19.63 -10.36 -13.16
C ASP A 416 -19.13 -11.30 -12.04
N HIS A 417 -18.65 -10.73 -10.89
CA HIS A 417 -17.89 -11.51 -9.90
C HIS A 417 -18.44 -11.46 -8.48
N TYR A 418 -19.21 -10.42 -8.10
CA TYR A 418 -19.70 -10.25 -6.73
C TYR A 418 -21.19 -10.58 -6.61
N GLY A 419 -21.57 -11.82 -6.95
CA GLY A 419 -22.97 -12.27 -7.00
C GLY A 419 -23.72 -12.24 -5.66
N GLY A 420 -23.04 -12.05 -4.51
CA GLY A 420 -23.62 -12.00 -3.17
C GLY A 420 -22.76 -11.20 -2.21
N PRO A 421 -23.18 -11.05 -0.94
CA PRO A 421 -22.35 -10.43 0.09
C PRO A 421 -21.03 -11.20 0.23
N ALA A 422 -19.94 -10.46 0.51
CA ALA A 422 -18.66 -11.07 0.77
C ALA A 422 -18.76 -11.98 2.01
N ARG A 423 -18.03 -13.09 2.00
CA ARG A 423 -17.97 -13.97 3.17
C ARG A 423 -17.29 -13.22 4.31
N PRO A 424 -17.87 -13.24 5.53
CA PRO A 424 -17.23 -12.65 6.69
C PRO A 424 -15.81 -13.20 6.85
N SER A 425 -14.87 -12.36 7.22
CA SER A 425 -13.57 -12.81 7.67
C SER A 425 -13.77 -13.57 8.99
N ALA A 426 -13.43 -14.85 8.99
CA ALA A 426 -13.48 -15.69 10.18
C ALA A 426 -12.31 -15.38 11.12
#